data_dfc0df6beceece3b9503b7111609206c
#
_entry.id   dfc0df6beceece3b9503b7111609206c
#
_cell.length_a   1.000
_cell.length_b   1.000
_cell.length_c   1.000
_cell.angle_alpha   90.00
_cell.angle_beta   90.00
_cell.angle_gamma   90.00
#
_symmetry.space_group_name_H-M   'P 1'
#
loop_
_entity.id
_entity.type
_entity.pdbx_description
1 polymer ?
#
loop_
_entity_poly.entity_id
_entity_poly.type
_entity_poly.pdbx_seq_one_letter_code
_entity_poly.pdbx_strand_id
1 'polypeptide(L)'
;RVLVNGAGGGVGTFAVQIAALLEAEVTGVCSAGNADLVRSLGAAHVLDYARDDFTDGRERYDVVLDNVGNHPLGRLRRALTPAGVLVANGGGSPGRVFGAIGATLKVAAVNAVTRQSLRPIIPTTPDGPAHEDLLAVAALVENGQLTPVVGRTFALADAAEAVRHVEEGHARGKTVITVS
;
A
#
# COMPACT_ATOMS: atom_id res chain seq x y z
N ARG A 1 -4.67 -12.84 -7.98
CA ARG A 1 -4.13 -11.60 -8.56
C ARG A 1 -4.20 -10.48 -7.53
N VAL A 2 -3.07 -9.83 -7.26
CA VAL A 2 -2.95 -8.75 -6.27
C VAL A 2 -2.50 -7.46 -6.95
N LEU A 3 -3.20 -6.35 -6.69
CA LEU A 3 -2.76 -5.03 -7.09
C LEU A 3 -2.30 -4.23 -5.86
N VAL A 4 -1.12 -3.60 -5.97
CA VAL A 4 -0.56 -2.70 -4.95
C VAL A 4 -0.50 -1.28 -5.53
N ASN A 5 -1.41 -0.40 -5.12
CA ASN A 5 -1.35 1.01 -5.46
C ASN A 5 -0.37 1.73 -4.53
N GLY A 6 0.59 2.46 -5.10
CA GLY A 6 1.72 3.04 -4.38
C GLY A 6 2.85 2.03 -4.12
N ALA A 7 3.09 1.12 -5.08
CA ALA A 7 4.05 0.02 -4.97
C ALA A 7 5.51 0.45 -4.72
N GLY A 8 5.93 1.65 -5.16
CA GLY A 8 7.29 2.16 -4.95
C GLY A 8 7.52 2.83 -3.59
N GLY A 9 6.48 3.02 -2.78
CA GLY A 9 6.56 3.68 -1.48
C GLY A 9 6.99 2.76 -0.32
N GLY A 10 7.11 3.34 0.87
CA GLY A 10 7.64 2.65 2.05
C GLY A 10 6.81 1.45 2.56
N VAL A 11 5.51 1.38 2.27
CA VAL A 11 4.64 0.21 2.54
C VAL A 11 4.56 -0.66 1.29
N GLY A 12 4.42 -0.05 0.12
CA GLY A 12 4.25 -0.75 -1.14
C GLY A 12 5.39 -1.70 -1.49
N THR A 13 6.64 -1.31 -1.21
CA THR A 13 7.82 -2.15 -1.47
C THR A 13 7.83 -3.45 -0.65
N PHE A 14 7.31 -3.42 0.58
CA PHE A 14 7.12 -4.63 1.38
C PHE A 14 5.92 -5.44 0.87
N ALA A 15 4.81 -4.76 0.56
CA ALA A 15 3.59 -5.44 0.10
C ALA A 15 3.81 -6.22 -1.20
N VAL A 16 4.57 -5.66 -2.16
CA VAL A 16 4.94 -6.35 -3.40
C VAL A 16 5.71 -7.63 -3.11
N GLN A 17 6.74 -7.56 -2.27
CA GLN A 17 7.57 -8.71 -1.91
C GLN A 17 6.76 -9.78 -1.16
N ILE A 18 5.95 -9.39 -0.17
CA ILE A 18 5.11 -10.33 0.58
C ILE A 18 4.11 -11.01 -0.35
N ALA A 19 3.46 -10.28 -1.23
CA ALA A 19 2.52 -10.86 -2.19
C ALA A 19 3.22 -11.84 -3.15
N ALA A 20 4.44 -11.51 -3.61
CA ALA A 20 5.24 -12.40 -4.45
C ALA A 20 5.69 -13.66 -3.70
N LEU A 21 6.10 -13.55 -2.41
CA LEU A 21 6.40 -14.70 -1.55
C LEU A 21 5.21 -15.63 -1.35
N LEU A 22 4.00 -15.09 -1.40
CA LEU A 22 2.74 -15.85 -1.35
C LEU A 22 2.28 -16.36 -2.73
N GLU A 23 3.18 -16.36 -3.72
CA GLU A 23 2.94 -16.82 -5.09
C GLU A 23 1.80 -16.11 -5.82
N ALA A 24 1.47 -14.87 -5.41
CA ALA A 24 0.48 -14.05 -6.09
C ALA A 24 1.04 -13.47 -7.40
N GLU A 25 0.18 -13.33 -8.42
CA GLU A 25 0.46 -12.54 -9.60
C GLU A 25 0.27 -11.06 -9.23
N VAL A 26 1.40 -10.35 -9.01
CA VAL A 26 1.42 -8.99 -8.48
C VAL A 26 1.45 -7.95 -9.60
N THR A 27 0.53 -7.00 -9.55
CA THR A 27 0.54 -5.77 -10.34
C THR A 27 0.88 -4.59 -9.42
N GLY A 28 2.00 -3.92 -9.66
CA GLY A 28 2.41 -2.72 -8.92
C GLY A 28 2.03 -1.45 -9.67
N VAL A 29 1.39 -0.48 -9.01
CA VAL A 29 1.12 0.86 -9.55
C VAL A 29 2.10 1.85 -8.92
N CYS A 30 2.91 2.52 -9.75
CA CYS A 30 3.94 3.46 -9.30
C CYS A 30 4.22 4.52 -10.39
N SER A 31 5.17 5.42 -10.15
CA SER A 31 5.70 6.28 -11.20
C SER A 31 6.64 5.51 -12.13
N ALA A 32 6.82 5.98 -13.37
CA ALA A 32 7.77 5.40 -14.33
C ALA A 32 9.18 5.22 -13.73
N GLY A 33 9.66 6.16 -12.92
CA GLY A 33 10.98 6.10 -12.28
C GLY A 33 11.13 4.97 -11.23
N ASN A 34 10.03 4.41 -10.74
CA ASN A 34 10.03 3.29 -9.80
C ASN A 34 9.72 1.93 -10.46
N ALA A 35 9.45 1.90 -11.76
CA ALA A 35 8.99 0.69 -12.44
C ALA A 35 10.00 -0.47 -12.32
N ASP A 36 11.28 -0.22 -12.53
CA ASP A 36 12.32 -1.25 -12.47
C ASP A 36 12.53 -1.76 -11.04
N LEU A 37 12.46 -0.86 -10.03
CA LEU A 37 12.45 -1.28 -8.64
C LEU A 37 11.28 -2.22 -8.36
N VAL A 38 10.07 -1.83 -8.72
CA VAL A 38 8.86 -2.60 -8.41
C VAL A 38 8.91 -3.98 -9.09
N ARG A 39 9.43 -4.08 -10.33
CA ARG A 39 9.68 -5.36 -10.98
C ARG A 39 10.72 -6.21 -10.24
N SER A 40 11.84 -5.60 -9.81
CA SER A 40 12.89 -6.33 -9.09
C SER A 40 12.43 -6.86 -7.73
N LEU A 41 11.36 -6.30 -7.16
CA LEU A 41 10.73 -6.77 -5.92
C LEU A 41 9.73 -7.90 -6.13
N GLY A 42 9.50 -8.36 -7.36
CA GLY A 42 8.63 -9.48 -7.67
C GLY A 42 7.29 -9.13 -8.31
N ALA A 43 7.07 -7.88 -8.74
CA ALA A 43 5.86 -7.55 -9.49
C ALA A 43 5.95 -8.11 -10.93
N ALA A 44 4.97 -8.94 -11.31
CA ALA A 44 4.83 -9.47 -12.66
C ALA A 44 4.43 -8.37 -13.67
N HIS A 45 3.62 -7.41 -13.21
CA HIS A 45 3.13 -6.30 -14.01
C HIS A 45 3.36 -4.97 -13.28
N VAL A 46 3.67 -3.92 -14.05
CA VAL A 46 3.82 -2.57 -13.51
C VAL A 46 3.03 -1.60 -14.36
N LEU A 47 2.19 -0.80 -13.71
CA LEU A 47 1.39 0.27 -14.30
C LEU A 47 1.98 1.63 -13.87
N ASP A 48 2.14 2.54 -14.83
CA ASP A 48 2.49 3.92 -14.55
C ASP A 48 1.21 4.75 -14.33
N TYR A 49 0.99 5.23 -13.12
CA TYR A 49 -0.22 6.00 -12.78
C TYR A 49 -0.41 7.28 -13.63
N ALA A 50 0.64 7.77 -14.30
CA ALA A 50 0.54 8.91 -15.19
C ALA A 50 -0.06 8.56 -16.57
N ARG A 51 -0.09 7.27 -16.94
CA ARG A 51 -0.53 6.77 -18.25
C ARG A 51 -1.65 5.75 -18.14
N ASP A 52 -1.63 4.96 -17.05
CA ASP A 52 -2.50 3.81 -16.87
C ASP A 52 -3.53 4.07 -15.77
N ASP A 53 -4.74 3.61 -16.00
CA ASP A 53 -5.82 3.66 -15.02
C ASP A 53 -6.28 2.25 -14.67
N PHE A 54 -5.76 1.70 -13.56
CA PHE A 54 -6.13 0.36 -13.10
C PHE A 54 -7.61 0.23 -12.72
N THR A 55 -8.35 1.35 -12.63
CA THR A 55 -9.77 1.36 -12.28
C THR A 55 -10.70 1.39 -13.50
N ASP A 56 -10.16 1.25 -14.71
CA ASP A 56 -10.93 1.28 -15.96
C ASP A 56 -11.83 0.05 -16.17
N GLY A 57 -11.58 -1.01 -15.38
CA GLY A 57 -12.36 -2.25 -15.38
C GLY A 57 -11.94 -3.29 -16.41
N ARG A 58 -10.85 -3.06 -17.15
CA ARG A 58 -10.29 -4.04 -18.10
C ARG A 58 -9.71 -5.23 -17.38
N GLU A 59 -8.98 -4.97 -16.29
CA GLU A 59 -8.39 -5.98 -15.42
C GLU A 59 -9.07 -6.00 -14.05
N ARG A 60 -9.09 -7.17 -13.43
CA ARG A 60 -9.69 -7.34 -12.10
C ARG A 60 -8.76 -8.14 -11.20
N TYR A 61 -8.75 -7.77 -9.94
CA TYR A 61 -7.86 -8.27 -8.91
C TYR A 61 -8.65 -8.90 -7.76
N ASP A 62 -8.12 -9.96 -7.19
CA ASP A 62 -8.71 -10.61 -6.01
C ASP A 62 -8.43 -9.79 -4.76
N VAL A 63 -7.28 -9.10 -4.72
CA VAL A 63 -6.93 -8.17 -3.67
C VAL A 63 -6.41 -6.86 -4.29
N VAL A 64 -6.92 -5.74 -3.81
CA VAL A 64 -6.37 -4.41 -4.07
C VAL A 64 -5.91 -3.81 -2.75
N LEU A 65 -4.61 -3.57 -2.60
CA LEU A 65 -4.03 -2.80 -1.51
C LEU A 65 -3.85 -1.35 -1.99
N ASP A 66 -4.65 -0.44 -1.46
CA ASP A 66 -4.59 0.98 -1.81
C ASP A 66 -3.88 1.78 -0.72
N ASN A 67 -2.59 2.13 -0.95
CA ASN A 67 -1.79 2.95 -0.04
C ASN A 67 -1.87 4.45 -0.36
N VAL A 68 -2.59 4.84 -1.41
CA VAL A 68 -2.61 6.23 -1.91
C VAL A 68 -3.95 6.91 -1.63
N GLY A 69 -5.07 6.21 -1.85
CA GLY A 69 -6.42 6.73 -1.60
C GLY A 69 -6.85 7.82 -2.58
N ASN A 70 -6.32 7.81 -3.80
CA ASN A 70 -6.58 8.82 -4.83
C ASN A 70 -7.78 8.50 -5.75
N HIS A 71 -8.43 7.35 -5.58
CA HIS A 71 -9.58 6.94 -6.38
C HIS A 71 -10.87 6.84 -5.54
N PRO A 72 -12.02 7.24 -6.11
CA PRO A 72 -13.31 7.01 -5.48
C PRO A 72 -13.59 5.51 -5.29
N LEU A 73 -14.23 5.13 -4.18
CA LEU A 73 -14.57 3.75 -3.84
C LEU A 73 -15.28 3.00 -4.99
N GLY A 74 -16.20 3.65 -5.69
CA GLY A 74 -16.90 3.05 -6.82
C GLY A 74 -15.99 2.66 -7.98
N ARG A 75 -14.88 3.38 -8.17
CA ARG A 75 -13.85 3.04 -9.16
C ARG A 75 -12.97 1.88 -8.68
N LEU A 76 -12.50 1.92 -7.44
CA LEU A 76 -11.71 0.84 -6.84
C LEU A 76 -12.47 -0.51 -6.89
N ARG A 77 -13.78 -0.48 -6.63
CA ARG A 77 -14.62 -1.68 -6.72
C ARG A 77 -14.71 -2.29 -8.13
N ARG A 78 -14.58 -1.49 -9.19
CA ARG A 78 -14.54 -2.01 -10.57
C ARG A 78 -13.27 -2.79 -10.87
N ALA A 79 -12.17 -2.46 -10.21
CA ALA A 79 -10.91 -3.19 -10.30
C ALA A 79 -10.92 -4.51 -9.50
N LEU A 80 -11.94 -4.78 -8.68
CA LEU A 80 -12.05 -6.02 -7.93
C LEU A 80 -12.82 -7.09 -8.70
N THR A 81 -12.42 -8.34 -8.49
CA THR A 81 -13.26 -9.49 -8.83
C THR A 81 -14.57 -9.47 -8.02
N PRO A 82 -15.60 -10.26 -8.42
CA PRO A 82 -16.88 -10.28 -7.70
C PRO A 82 -16.78 -10.61 -6.20
N ALA A 83 -15.74 -11.35 -5.77
CA ALA A 83 -15.46 -11.70 -4.38
C ALA A 83 -14.16 -11.06 -3.86
N GLY A 84 -13.63 -10.05 -4.57
CA GLY A 84 -12.35 -9.43 -4.24
C GLY A 84 -12.37 -8.59 -2.98
N VAL A 85 -11.19 -8.36 -2.44
CA VAL A 85 -10.93 -7.63 -1.20
C VAL A 85 -10.22 -6.32 -1.49
N LEU A 86 -10.76 -5.20 -1.02
CA LEU A 86 -10.07 -3.91 -0.97
C LEU A 86 -9.52 -3.68 0.43
N VAL A 87 -8.22 -3.51 0.53
CA VAL A 87 -7.52 -3.08 1.75
C VAL A 87 -7.12 -1.62 1.55
N ALA A 88 -7.80 -0.71 2.24
CA ALA A 88 -7.55 0.72 2.16
C ALA A 88 -6.64 1.17 3.30
N ASN A 89 -5.40 1.55 2.95
CA ASN A 89 -4.37 2.06 3.86
C ASN A 89 -4.07 3.55 3.64
N GLY A 90 -4.60 4.15 2.59
CA GLY A 90 -4.43 5.57 2.24
C GLY A 90 -5.77 6.31 2.19
N GLY A 91 -5.72 7.65 2.22
CA GLY A 91 -6.88 8.49 1.91
C GLY A 91 -7.64 9.06 3.11
N GLY A 92 -7.05 9.11 4.28
CA GLY A 92 -7.56 9.91 5.40
C GLY A 92 -7.16 11.37 5.26
N SER A 93 -8.01 12.25 4.70
CA SER A 93 -7.82 13.69 4.90
C SER A 93 -7.96 14.02 6.38
N PRO A 94 -6.93 14.60 7.04
CA PRO A 94 -7.06 15.05 8.42
C PRO A 94 -8.09 16.19 8.46
N GLY A 95 -9.21 16.00 9.14
CA GLY A 95 -10.09 17.11 9.41
C GLY A 95 -11.60 16.87 9.55
N ARG A 96 -12.10 15.64 9.48
CA ARG A 96 -13.54 15.41 9.69
C ARG A 96 -13.80 14.15 10.50
N VAL A 97 -14.02 14.32 11.80
CA VAL A 97 -14.51 13.25 12.70
C VAL A 97 -15.81 12.64 12.16
N PHE A 98 -16.68 13.43 11.54
CA PHE A 98 -17.87 12.96 10.81
C PHE A 98 -17.54 12.17 9.52
N GLY A 99 -16.38 12.38 8.91
CA GLY A 99 -15.92 11.65 7.73
C GLY A 99 -15.60 10.19 8.05
N ALA A 100 -14.99 9.91 9.20
CA ALA A 100 -14.64 8.56 9.63
C ALA A 100 -15.89 7.70 9.90
N ILE A 101 -16.89 8.24 10.60
CA ILE A 101 -18.16 7.54 10.87
C ILE A 101 -18.90 7.27 9.56
N GLY A 102 -18.98 8.26 8.66
CA GLY A 102 -19.62 8.09 7.37
C GLY A 102 -18.89 7.08 6.46
N ALA A 103 -17.56 7.02 6.53
CA ALA A 103 -16.76 6.02 5.82
C ALA A 103 -17.02 4.60 6.36
N THR A 104 -17.06 4.43 7.69
CA THR A 104 -17.34 3.13 8.33
C THR A 104 -18.73 2.61 7.97
N LEU A 105 -19.75 3.47 8.00
CA LEU A 105 -21.11 3.11 7.60
C LEU A 105 -21.21 2.73 6.11
N LYS A 106 -20.51 3.44 5.23
CA LYS A 106 -20.45 3.10 3.80
C LYS A 106 -19.77 1.74 3.58
N VAL A 107 -18.66 1.47 4.28
CA VAL A 107 -17.97 0.18 4.23
C VAL A 107 -18.90 -0.94 4.70
N ALA A 108 -19.58 -0.77 5.84
CA ALA A 108 -20.53 -1.74 6.37
C ALA A 108 -21.69 -2.00 5.40
N ALA A 109 -22.27 -0.95 4.82
CA ALA A 109 -23.36 -1.08 3.85
C ALA A 109 -22.92 -1.82 2.57
N VAL A 110 -21.73 -1.50 2.04
CA VAL A 110 -21.19 -2.20 0.87
C VAL A 110 -20.92 -3.67 1.17
N ASN A 111 -20.30 -3.98 2.31
CA ASN A 111 -20.05 -5.36 2.73
C ASN A 111 -21.33 -6.18 2.94
N ALA A 112 -22.43 -5.54 3.34
CA ALA A 112 -23.70 -6.21 3.55
C ALA A 112 -24.45 -6.58 2.24
N VAL A 113 -24.25 -5.80 1.17
CA VAL A 113 -25.01 -5.97 -0.09
C VAL A 113 -24.18 -6.53 -1.25
N THR A 114 -22.88 -6.76 -1.04
CA THR A 114 -22.00 -7.30 -2.09
C THR A 114 -21.14 -8.45 -1.55
N ARG A 115 -20.61 -9.26 -2.48
CA ARG A 115 -19.61 -10.29 -2.14
C ARG A 115 -18.19 -9.73 -2.00
N GLN A 116 -17.95 -8.49 -2.41
CA GLN A 116 -16.67 -7.81 -2.23
C GLN A 116 -16.50 -7.41 -0.76
N SER A 117 -15.28 -7.54 -0.23
CA SER A 117 -14.95 -7.17 1.15
C SER A 117 -14.11 -5.89 1.16
N LEU A 118 -14.56 -4.88 1.88
CA LEU A 118 -13.82 -3.64 2.11
C LEU A 118 -13.22 -3.68 3.52
N ARG A 119 -11.90 -3.57 3.63
CA ARG A 119 -11.16 -3.65 4.89
C ARG A 119 -10.28 -2.40 5.04
N PRO A 120 -10.74 -1.35 5.75
CA PRO A 120 -9.86 -0.25 6.09
C PRO A 120 -8.82 -0.76 7.11
N ILE A 121 -7.56 -0.37 6.92
CA ILE A 121 -6.54 -0.54 7.96
C ILE A 121 -6.74 0.58 8.95
N ILE A 122 -7.16 0.23 10.17
CA ILE A 122 -7.24 1.16 11.29
C ILE A 122 -5.99 0.93 12.13
N PRO A 123 -5.01 1.83 12.10
CA PRO A 123 -3.76 1.65 12.82
C PRO A 123 -3.95 1.97 14.30
N THR A 124 -4.75 1.19 15.03
CA THR A 124 -4.74 1.30 16.49
C THR A 124 -5.50 0.19 17.18
N THR A 125 -4.81 -0.76 17.74
CA THR A 125 -5.09 -1.26 19.08
C THR A 125 -3.75 -1.41 19.79
N PRO A 126 -3.55 -0.81 20.97
CA PRO A 126 -2.33 -0.99 21.74
C PRO A 126 -2.04 -2.46 22.06
N ASP A 127 -3.05 -3.31 22.01
CA ASP A 127 -3.01 -4.74 22.34
C ASP A 127 -3.27 -5.63 21.10
N GLY A 128 -3.15 -5.10 19.88
CA GLY A 128 -3.41 -5.85 18.65
C GLY A 128 -2.24 -6.76 18.24
N PRO A 129 -2.41 -7.60 17.20
CA PRO A 129 -1.41 -8.53 16.67
C PRO A 129 -0.16 -7.85 16.11
N ALA A 130 -0.07 -6.52 16.18
CA ALA A 130 1.01 -5.70 15.61
C ALA A 130 2.42 -6.12 16.07
N HIS A 131 2.58 -6.66 17.25
CA HIS A 131 3.87 -7.14 17.74
C HIS A 131 4.27 -8.46 17.07
N GLU A 132 3.35 -9.41 16.98
CA GLU A 132 3.60 -10.71 16.33
C GLU A 132 3.79 -10.53 14.82
N ASP A 133 3.00 -9.67 14.20
CA ASP A 133 3.15 -9.32 12.78
C ASP A 133 4.51 -8.68 12.50
N LEU A 134 4.97 -7.80 13.38
CA LEU A 134 6.30 -7.17 13.28
C LEU A 134 7.43 -8.19 13.42
N LEU A 135 7.31 -9.14 14.36
CA LEU A 135 8.27 -10.23 14.50
C LEU A 135 8.29 -11.13 13.27
N ALA A 136 7.12 -11.41 12.68
CA ALA A 136 7.04 -12.19 11.45
C ALA A 136 7.74 -11.48 10.28
N VAL A 137 7.52 -10.17 10.12
CA VAL A 137 8.22 -9.37 9.10
C VAL A 137 9.73 -9.32 9.38
N ALA A 138 10.15 -9.17 10.64
CA ALA A 138 11.56 -9.18 11.01
C ALA A 138 12.22 -10.52 10.64
N ALA A 139 11.56 -11.65 10.95
CA ALA A 139 12.05 -12.97 10.58
C ALA A 139 12.21 -13.15 9.06
N LEU A 140 11.28 -12.63 8.25
CA LEU A 140 11.40 -12.65 6.78
C LEU A 140 12.62 -11.85 6.31
N VAL A 141 12.91 -10.70 6.95
CA VAL A 141 14.10 -9.90 6.66
C VAL A 141 15.38 -10.63 7.06
N GLU A 142 15.43 -11.19 8.26
CA GLU A 142 16.59 -11.93 8.79
C GLU A 142 16.91 -13.17 7.92
N ASN A 143 15.91 -13.84 7.40
CA ASN A 143 16.04 -14.98 6.49
C ASN A 143 16.34 -14.58 5.04
N GLY A 144 16.48 -13.28 4.73
CA GLY A 144 16.74 -12.78 3.38
C GLY A 144 15.56 -12.92 2.39
N GLN A 145 14.37 -13.25 2.87
CA GLN A 145 13.16 -13.37 2.05
C GLN A 145 12.52 -12.01 1.75
N LEU A 146 12.74 -11.03 2.63
CA LEU A 146 12.35 -9.63 2.45
C LEU A 146 13.57 -8.73 2.50
N THR A 147 13.66 -7.78 1.58
CA THR A 147 14.71 -6.78 1.56
C THR A 147 14.12 -5.39 1.78
N PRO A 148 14.40 -4.72 2.91
CA PRO A 148 14.00 -3.34 3.12
C PRO A 148 14.63 -2.43 2.06
N VAL A 149 13.80 -1.70 1.30
CA VAL A 149 14.27 -0.73 0.32
C VAL A 149 14.54 0.59 1.02
N VAL A 150 15.81 0.95 1.20
CA VAL A 150 16.21 2.27 1.71
C VAL A 150 16.45 3.18 0.51
N GLY A 151 15.57 4.17 0.32
CA GLY A 151 15.64 5.12 -0.79
C GLY A 151 16.61 6.26 -0.51
N ARG A 152 16.56 6.83 0.69
CA ARG A 152 17.44 7.94 1.11
C ARG A 152 17.75 7.86 2.61
N THR A 153 19.00 8.22 2.94
CA THR A 153 19.46 8.32 4.32
C THR A 153 19.85 9.76 4.61
N PHE A 154 19.50 10.25 5.80
CA PHE A 154 19.81 11.58 6.31
C PHE A 154 20.55 11.48 7.62
N ALA A 155 21.40 12.45 7.94
CA ALA A 155 21.94 12.60 9.28
C ALA A 155 20.86 13.15 10.25
N LEU A 156 21.01 12.94 11.53
CA LEU A 156 20.08 13.45 12.55
C LEU A 156 19.92 14.99 12.45
N ALA A 157 21.00 15.71 12.13
CA ALA A 157 20.96 17.15 11.94
C ALA A 157 20.02 17.60 10.81
N ASP A 158 19.76 16.73 9.81
CA ASP A 158 18.94 16.97 8.63
C ASP A 158 17.54 16.35 8.75
N ALA A 159 17.12 15.98 9.97
CA ALA A 159 15.83 15.34 10.21
C ALA A 159 14.63 16.12 9.64
N ALA A 160 14.66 17.44 9.70
CA ALA A 160 13.62 18.29 9.12
C ALA A 160 13.53 18.16 7.58
N GLU A 161 14.66 17.96 6.89
CA GLU A 161 14.70 17.69 5.45
C GLU A 161 14.17 16.30 5.16
N ALA A 162 14.51 15.30 5.98
CA ALA A 162 13.99 13.93 5.85
C ALA A 162 12.46 13.91 5.95
N VAL A 163 11.87 14.66 6.88
CA VAL A 163 10.41 14.76 7.03
C VAL A 163 9.79 15.42 5.79
N ARG A 164 10.32 16.56 5.33
CA ARG A 164 9.85 17.22 4.10
C ARG A 164 9.91 16.29 2.89
N HIS A 165 11.00 15.53 2.73
CA HIS A 165 11.15 14.57 1.65
C HIS A 165 10.03 13.51 1.66
N VAL A 166 9.61 13.05 2.82
CA VAL A 166 8.49 12.10 2.95
C VAL A 166 7.15 12.79 2.66
N GLU A 167 6.94 14.01 3.14
CA GLU A 167 5.72 14.80 2.94
C GLU A 167 5.48 15.15 1.46
N GLU A 168 6.51 15.30 0.66
CA GLU A 168 6.43 15.48 -0.79
C GLU A 168 5.80 14.28 -1.52
N GLY A 169 5.68 13.14 -0.83
CA GLY A 169 4.94 11.95 -1.32
C GLY A 169 5.63 11.17 -2.44
N HIS A 170 6.87 11.49 -2.79
CA HIS A 170 7.63 10.84 -3.85
C HIS A 170 8.78 9.95 -3.33
N ALA A 171 8.80 9.67 -2.03
CA ALA A 171 9.83 8.84 -1.43
C ALA A 171 9.84 7.43 -2.02
N ARG A 172 11.01 6.99 -2.47
CA ARG A 172 11.27 5.63 -2.94
C ARG A 172 11.63 4.74 -1.75
N GLY A 173 10.78 3.77 -1.43
CA GLY A 173 11.01 2.92 -0.25
C GLY A 173 11.00 3.68 1.06
N LYS A 174 11.91 3.35 1.97
CA LYS A 174 12.04 3.95 3.30
C LYS A 174 13.05 5.09 3.31
N THR A 175 12.74 6.15 4.06
CA THR A 175 13.67 7.21 4.43
C THR A 175 14.23 6.90 5.81
N VAL A 176 15.54 6.92 5.96
CA VAL A 176 16.25 6.56 7.19
C VAL A 176 16.99 7.78 7.73
N ILE A 177 16.95 7.97 9.05
CA ILE A 177 17.77 8.96 9.76
C ILE A 177 18.80 8.20 10.58
N THR A 178 20.09 8.48 10.36
CA THR A 178 21.17 7.91 11.15
C THR A 178 21.45 8.77 12.37
N VAL A 179 21.54 8.11 13.53
CA VAL A 179 21.92 8.71 14.81
C VAL A 179 23.32 8.20 15.13
N SER A 180 24.30 9.02 14.84
CA SER A 180 25.72 8.76 15.13
C SER A 180 26.26 9.79 16.10
#